data_dcc140b40208893ccf194765dbd88e65
#
_entry.id   dcc140b40208893ccf194765dbd88e65
#
_cell.length_a   1.000
_cell.length_b   1.000
_cell.length_c   1.000
_cell.angle_alpha   90.00
_cell.angle_beta   90.00
_cell.angle_gamma   90.00
#
_symmetry.space_group_name_H-M   'P 1'
#
loop_
_entity.id
_entity.type
_entity.pdbx_description
1 polymer ?
#
loop_
_entity_poly.entity_id
_entity_poly.type
_entity_poly.pdbx_seq_one_letter_code
_entity_poly.pdbx_strand_id
1 'polypeptide(L)'
;MAGARRVRVAGSGHSFTDIACTDGVLVDLAAMNRVLDVRGEDVTVEGGITLHALGEELYRRGLAMENQGDVDPQTLAGAISTATHGTGGRFGNLSSRVVGVRLVDGAGDVHEIREGDELRAARVGLGALGAISAVTLRCVPAFTIHRVDAPRALDELLPRLDELVDGHDHWEAFVLPYARAALTLASGRTAQEPRPRRRVEAFARDLVLENAALWLAGRVGRRFPGAIPAVNRRLAALIGPAEHVDASHRVYANRRLVRFTEMEYAIPRDYAAEALERVLALIERRRLPVGFPIELRMAAEDDALLSTAHGRATAYIAVHQFRGMDFESYFRGVEAIMDDYGGRPHWGKRHYQSATTLAPRYPEWERFHEVRRRLDPAGRFENDYLRRVLGPVAGPVAQVGSSRSTVVTRPSSVRTRARSRGPSTRP
;
A
#
# COMPACT_ATOMS: atom_id res chain seq x y z
N MET A 1 -18.33 -0.36 -19.95
CA MET A 1 -18.52 0.13 -18.57
C MET A 1 -19.92 0.71 -18.35
N ALA A 2 -20.45 1.54 -19.23
CA ALA A 2 -21.70 2.29 -19.01
C ALA A 2 -22.97 1.44 -18.67
N GLY A 3 -23.05 0.18 -19.13
CA GLY A 3 -24.16 -0.72 -18.79
C GLY A 3 -23.96 -1.61 -17.57
N ALA A 4 -22.78 -1.62 -16.96
CA ALA A 4 -22.48 -2.50 -15.84
C ALA A 4 -22.97 -1.92 -14.51
N ARG A 5 -23.60 -2.75 -13.67
CA ARG A 5 -24.06 -2.35 -12.33
C ARG A 5 -22.89 -2.10 -11.36
N ARG A 6 -21.82 -2.90 -11.47
CA ARG A 6 -20.58 -2.78 -10.69
C ARG A 6 -19.36 -2.93 -11.57
N VAL A 7 -18.36 -2.11 -11.32
CA VAL A 7 -17.10 -2.09 -12.06
C VAL A 7 -15.95 -1.95 -11.07
N ARG A 8 -14.90 -2.75 -11.22
CA ARG A 8 -13.62 -2.52 -10.55
C ARG A 8 -12.50 -2.48 -11.58
N VAL A 9 -11.46 -1.74 -11.26
CA VAL A 9 -10.24 -1.67 -12.06
C VAL A 9 -9.14 -2.40 -11.32
N ALA A 10 -8.50 -3.35 -11.98
CA ALA A 10 -7.36 -4.07 -11.45
C ALA A 10 -6.06 -3.53 -12.06
N GLY A 11 -5.07 -3.35 -11.21
CA GLY A 11 -3.67 -3.23 -11.62
C GLY A 11 -3.01 -4.61 -11.62
N SER A 12 -1.75 -4.69 -11.18
CA SER A 12 -0.96 -5.94 -11.17
C SER A 12 -1.30 -6.91 -10.01
N GLY A 13 -2.33 -6.62 -9.20
CA GLY A 13 -2.79 -7.54 -8.14
C GLY A 13 -1.85 -7.66 -6.93
N HIS A 14 -1.10 -6.61 -6.59
CA HIS A 14 -0.17 -6.61 -5.45
C HIS A 14 -0.82 -6.29 -4.10
N SER A 15 -2.09 -5.89 -4.04
CA SER A 15 -2.81 -5.65 -2.79
C SER A 15 -3.11 -6.95 -2.04
N PHE A 16 -3.01 -6.92 -0.71
CA PHE A 16 -3.36 -8.03 0.19
C PHE A 16 -4.83 -7.98 0.64
N THR A 17 -5.63 -7.09 0.05
CA THR A 17 -7.04 -6.87 0.35
C THR A 17 -7.91 -7.15 -0.88
N ASP A 18 -9.22 -7.21 -0.68
CA ASP A 18 -10.20 -7.42 -1.75
C ASP A 18 -10.54 -6.12 -2.51
N ILE A 19 -9.67 -5.11 -2.46
CA ILE A 19 -9.90 -3.76 -3.03
C ILE A 19 -10.25 -3.79 -4.52
N ALA A 20 -9.70 -4.74 -5.29
CA ALA A 20 -9.98 -4.90 -6.71
C ALA A 20 -11.05 -5.98 -7.01
N CYS A 21 -11.54 -6.71 -6.01
CA CYS A 21 -12.50 -7.80 -6.21
C CYS A 21 -13.88 -7.26 -6.57
N THR A 22 -14.59 -7.95 -7.47
CA THR A 22 -15.96 -7.60 -7.88
C THR A 22 -16.71 -8.84 -8.36
N ASP A 23 -18.01 -8.82 -8.18
CA ASP A 23 -18.98 -9.72 -8.81
C ASP A 23 -19.52 -9.19 -10.15
N GLY A 24 -19.07 -7.99 -10.54
CA GLY A 24 -19.43 -7.31 -11.78
C GLY A 24 -18.33 -7.37 -12.84
N VAL A 25 -18.06 -6.24 -13.50
CA VAL A 25 -17.03 -6.12 -14.53
C VAL A 25 -15.69 -5.77 -13.91
N LEU A 26 -14.69 -6.58 -14.16
CA LEU A 26 -13.30 -6.27 -13.86
C LEU A 26 -12.62 -5.71 -15.11
N VAL A 27 -12.08 -4.49 -14.99
CA VAL A 27 -11.34 -3.81 -16.07
C VAL A 27 -9.85 -4.00 -15.80
N ASP A 28 -9.15 -4.58 -16.77
CA ASP A 28 -7.68 -4.71 -16.74
C ASP A 28 -7.05 -3.63 -17.63
N LEU A 29 -6.12 -2.87 -17.08
CA LEU A 29 -5.39 -1.81 -17.77
C LEU A 29 -4.05 -2.27 -18.37
N ALA A 30 -3.70 -3.54 -18.35
CA ALA A 30 -2.38 -4.05 -18.77
C ALA A 30 -1.98 -3.64 -20.19
N ALA A 31 -2.96 -3.49 -21.12
CA ALA A 31 -2.72 -3.00 -22.47
C ALA A 31 -2.53 -1.47 -22.57
N MET A 32 -2.82 -0.71 -21.52
CA MET A 32 -2.66 0.74 -21.43
C MET A 32 -1.34 1.07 -20.73
N ASN A 33 -0.22 0.94 -21.43
CA ASN A 33 1.13 0.96 -20.83
C ASN A 33 2.12 1.88 -21.57
N ARG A 34 1.63 2.86 -22.32
CA ARG A 34 2.46 3.76 -23.14
C ARG A 34 2.73 5.09 -22.43
N VAL A 35 3.86 5.72 -22.78
CA VAL A 35 4.07 7.15 -22.58
C VAL A 35 3.30 7.91 -23.64
N LEU A 36 2.44 8.84 -23.22
CA LEU A 36 1.56 9.60 -24.11
C LEU A 36 2.13 10.96 -24.48
N ASP A 37 2.76 11.65 -23.50
CA ASP A 37 3.28 13.01 -23.69
C ASP A 37 4.42 13.30 -22.70
N VAL A 38 5.36 14.17 -23.08
CA VAL A 38 6.47 14.64 -22.23
C VAL A 38 6.62 16.15 -22.42
N ARG A 39 6.43 16.92 -21.34
CA ARG A 39 6.57 18.37 -21.31
C ARG A 39 7.51 18.80 -20.19
N GLY A 40 8.78 18.93 -20.50
CA GLY A 40 9.81 19.14 -19.49
C GLY A 40 9.87 17.94 -18.53
N GLU A 41 9.62 18.19 -17.27
CA GLU A 41 9.59 17.15 -16.23
C GLU A 41 8.20 16.51 -16.03
N ASP A 42 7.15 17.04 -16.65
CA ASP A 42 5.81 16.47 -16.56
C ASP A 42 5.62 15.40 -17.66
N VAL A 43 5.44 14.17 -17.22
CA VAL A 43 5.30 12.99 -18.10
C VAL A 43 3.91 12.40 -17.95
N THR A 44 3.15 12.36 -19.04
CA THR A 44 1.83 11.74 -19.08
C THR A 44 1.93 10.31 -19.62
N VAL A 45 1.43 9.37 -18.86
CA VAL A 45 1.47 7.94 -19.18
C VAL A 45 0.12 7.29 -19.02
N GLU A 46 -0.14 6.19 -19.71
CA GLU A 46 -1.31 5.36 -19.50
C GLU A 46 -1.25 4.67 -18.12
N GLY A 47 -2.42 4.53 -17.47
CA GLY A 47 -2.53 4.09 -16.07
C GLY A 47 -2.05 2.66 -15.78
N GLY A 48 -2.01 1.82 -16.80
CA GLY A 48 -1.56 0.43 -16.70
C GLY A 48 -0.06 0.21 -16.87
N ILE A 49 0.74 1.28 -17.11
CA ILE A 49 2.20 1.14 -17.14
C ILE A 49 2.71 0.69 -15.77
N THR A 50 3.60 -0.31 -15.72
CA THR A 50 4.22 -0.72 -14.46
C THR A 50 5.30 0.26 -14.05
N LEU A 51 5.56 0.38 -12.73
CA LEU A 51 6.64 1.24 -12.22
C LEU A 51 8.00 0.81 -12.80
N HIS A 52 8.20 -0.50 -13.00
CA HIS A 52 9.38 -1.05 -13.68
C HIS A 52 9.55 -0.48 -15.10
N ALA A 53 8.51 -0.62 -15.94
CA ALA A 53 8.55 -0.14 -17.30
C ALA A 53 8.65 1.39 -17.36
N LEU A 54 7.97 2.09 -16.45
CA LEU A 54 8.04 3.54 -16.33
C LEU A 54 9.45 4.01 -15.96
N GLY A 55 10.10 3.36 -14.98
CA GLY A 55 11.46 3.70 -14.58
C GLY A 55 12.46 3.59 -15.73
N GLU A 56 12.43 2.50 -16.49
CA GLU A 56 13.30 2.31 -17.67
C GLU A 56 12.98 3.31 -18.79
N GLU A 57 11.71 3.64 -18.99
CA GLU A 57 11.26 4.57 -20.02
C GLU A 57 11.64 6.02 -19.70
N LEU A 58 11.52 6.41 -18.43
CA LEU A 58 11.97 7.72 -17.94
C LEU A 58 13.49 7.84 -18.05
N TYR A 59 14.22 6.84 -17.60
CA TYR A 59 15.70 6.85 -17.63
C TYR A 59 16.25 7.04 -19.04
N ARG A 60 15.65 6.38 -20.07
CA ARG A 60 16.01 6.59 -21.48
C ARG A 60 15.79 8.01 -21.98
N ARG A 61 14.92 8.79 -21.30
CA ARG A 61 14.62 10.20 -21.60
C ARG A 61 15.39 11.18 -20.72
N GLY A 62 16.34 10.70 -19.91
CA GLY A 62 17.07 11.55 -18.97
C GLY A 62 16.24 12.01 -17.76
N LEU A 63 15.13 11.30 -17.45
CA LEU A 63 14.22 11.58 -16.35
C LEU A 63 14.18 10.43 -15.34
N ALA A 64 13.65 10.70 -14.15
CA ALA A 64 13.41 9.71 -13.10
C ALA A 64 12.19 10.06 -12.25
N MET A 65 11.58 9.07 -11.64
CA MET A 65 10.71 9.30 -10.47
C MET A 65 11.57 9.78 -9.30
N GLU A 66 11.11 10.80 -8.59
CA GLU A 66 11.85 11.37 -7.46
C GLU A 66 12.03 10.39 -6.31
N ASN A 67 11.00 9.59 -6.05
CA ASN A 67 10.94 8.53 -5.05
C ASN A 67 10.10 7.37 -5.59
N GLN A 68 10.34 6.16 -5.13
CA GLN A 68 9.64 4.95 -5.58
C GLN A 68 9.58 3.93 -4.43
N GLY A 69 8.51 3.14 -4.40
CA GLY A 69 8.45 1.94 -3.55
C GLY A 69 9.38 0.83 -4.05
N ASP A 70 9.66 -0.15 -3.21
CA ASP A 70 10.54 -1.27 -3.50
C ASP A 70 9.91 -2.36 -4.40
N VAL A 71 8.59 -2.31 -4.64
CA VAL A 71 7.85 -3.26 -5.48
C VAL A 71 7.46 -2.58 -6.79
N ASP A 72 8.22 -2.82 -7.86
CA ASP A 72 8.06 -2.16 -9.16
C ASP A 72 7.14 -2.86 -10.20
N PRO A 73 6.67 -4.12 -10.03
CA PRO A 73 5.64 -4.68 -10.92
C PRO A 73 4.25 -4.05 -10.76
N GLN A 74 4.03 -3.17 -9.79
CA GLN A 74 2.76 -2.44 -9.63
C GLN A 74 2.49 -1.55 -10.84
N THR A 75 1.21 -1.46 -11.29
CA THR A 75 0.81 -0.42 -12.24
C THR A 75 0.79 0.95 -11.57
N LEU A 76 1.10 2.01 -12.31
CA LEU A 76 1.13 3.38 -11.76
C LEU A 76 -0.23 3.78 -11.17
N ALA A 77 -1.34 3.54 -11.90
CA ALA A 77 -2.68 3.85 -11.39
C ALA A 77 -3.00 3.07 -10.10
N GLY A 78 -2.57 1.79 -10.01
CA GLY A 78 -2.75 0.99 -8.80
C GLY A 78 -1.92 1.49 -7.62
N ALA A 79 -0.66 1.83 -7.86
CA ALA A 79 0.27 2.32 -6.84
C ALA A 79 -0.20 3.65 -6.22
N ILE A 80 -0.54 4.65 -7.05
CA ILE A 80 -1.05 5.93 -6.52
C ILE A 80 -2.38 5.76 -5.79
N SER A 81 -3.29 4.92 -6.30
CA SER A 81 -4.62 4.73 -5.71
C SER A 81 -4.58 4.18 -4.28
N THR A 82 -3.51 3.51 -3.87
CA THR A 82 -3.36 2.91 -2.53
C THR A 82 -2.31 3.59 -1.66
N ALA A 83 -1.85 4.79 -2.05
CA ALA A 83 -0.84 5.56 -1.35
C ALA A 83 0.52 4.83 -1.23
N THR A 84 0.95 4.12 -2.30
CA THR A 84 2.29 3.52 -2.34
C THR A 84 3.35 4.60 -2.10
N HIS A 85 4.28 4.28 -1.20
CA HIS A 85 5.37 5.18 -0.80
C HIS A 85 6.72 4.48 -0.97
N GLY A 86 7.77 5.27 -1.05
CA GLY A 86 9.14 4.83 -0.89
C GLY A 86 9.61 5.04 0.54
N THR A 87 10.83 5.54 0.67
CA THR A 87 11.39 5.96 1.95
C THR A 87 12.11 7.29 1.79
N GLY A 88 12.33 8.00 2.91
CA GLY A 88 13.06 9.27 2.96
C GLY A 88 12.24 10.39 3.58
N GLY A 89 12.73 10.97 4.69
CA GLY A 89 12.01 11.98 5.47
C GLY A 89 11.66 13.28 4.73
N ARG A 90 12.23 13.49 3.53
CA ARG A 90 12.00 14.67 2.67
C ARG A 90 11.05 14.40 1.51
N PHE A 91 10.67 13.15 1.26
CA PHE A 91 9.88 12.76 0.10
C PHE A 91 8.50 12.28 0.54
N GLY A 92 7.47 12.81 -0.11
CA GLY A 92 6.09 12.32 0.04
C GLY A 92 5.87 10.98 -0.66
N ASN A 93 4.65 10.50 -0.56
CA ASN A 93 4.21 9.30 -1.29
C ASN A 93 4.30 9.50 -2.80
N LEU A 94 4.34 8.44 -3.58
CA LEU A 94 4.40 8.52 -5.06
C LEU A 94 3.27 9.40 -5.62
N SER A 95 2.09 9.34 -5.03
CA SER A 95 0.91 10.13 -5.42
C SER A 95 1.09 11.64 -5.25
N SER A 96 2.01 12.11 -4.38
CA SER A 96 2.29 13.55 -4.21
C SER A 96 2.88 14.20 -5.45
N ARG A 97 3.51 13.40 -6.32
CA ARG A 97 4.10 13.86 -7.58
C ARG A 97 3.13 13.84 -8.78
N VAL A 98 1.89 13.41 -8.57
CA VAL A 98 0.85 13.42 -9.60
C VAL A 98 0.30 14.84 -9.76
N VAL A 99 0.43 15.39 -10.98
CA VAL A 99 -0.02 16.74 -11.35
C VAL A 99 -1.21 16.72 -12.32
N GLY A 100 -1.67 15.53 -12.71
CA GLY A 100 -2.87 15.37 -13.53
C GLY A 100 -3.31 13.92 -13.62
N VAL A 101 -4.62 13.73 -13.76
CA VAL A 101 -5.25 12.42 -13.91
C VAL A 101 -6.33 12.50 -15.00
N ARG A 102 -6.34 11.55 -15.91
CA ARG A 102 -7.50 11.30 -16.79
C ARG A 102 -8.29 10.16 -16.20
N LEU A 103 -9.52 10.43 -15.81
CA LEU A 103 -10.41 9.50 -15.12
C LEU A 103 -11.69 9.30 -15.90
N VAL A 104 -12.18 8.06 -15.97
CA VAL A 104 -13.50 7.70 -16.49
C VAL A 104 -14.41 7.42 -15.29
N ASP A 105 -15.44 8.24 -15.12
CA ASP A 105 -16.33 8.21 -13.97
C ASP A 105 -17.40 7.10 -14.01
N GLY A 106 -18.32 7.09 -13.04
CA GLY A 106 -19.41 6.13 -12.96
C GLY A 106 -20.45 6.26 -14.09
N ALA A 107 -20.60 7.43 -14.73
CA ALA A 107 -21.46 7.63 -15.88
C ALA A 107 -20.81 7.17 -17.20
N GLY A 108 -19.50 7.09 -17.23
CA GLY A 108 -18.67 6.79 -18.40
C GLY A 108 -18.08 8.06 -19.03
N ASP A 109 -18.23 9.20 -18.38
CA ASP A 109 -17.68 10.47 -18.82
C ASP A 109 -16.19 10.56 -18.51
N VAL A 110 -15.43 11.22 -19.39
CA VAL A 110 -13.98 11.37 -19.26
C VAL A 110 -13.66 12.73 -18.66
N HIS A 111 -12.92 12.72 -17.54
CA HIS A 111 -12.48 13.92 -16.84
C HIS A 111 -10.97 14.09 -16.94
N GLU A 112 -10.51 15.28 -17.33
CA GLU A 112 -9.11 15.71 -17.23
C GLU A 112 -8.96 16.55 -15.96
N ILE A 113 -8.43 15.94 -14.91
CA ILE A 113 -8.34 16.52 -13.56
C ILE A 113 -6.90 16.99 -13.33
N ARG A 114 -6.68 18.30 -13.07
CA ARG A 114 -5.34 18.88 -12.91
C ARG A 114 -5.15 19.68 -11.61
N GLU A 115 -6.23 19.95 -10.89
CA GLU A 115 -6.18 20.80 -9.70
C GLU A 115 -7.37 20.56 -8.76
N GLY A 116 -7.36 21.22 -7.63
CA GLY A 116 -8.47 21.22 -6.67
C GLY A 116 -8.65 19.91 -5.92
N ASP A 117 -9.76 19.81 -5.21
CA ASP A 117 -10.09 18.64 -4.40
C ASP A 117 -10.27 17.37 -5.23
N GLU A 118 -10.64 17.50 -6.50
CA GLU A 118 -10.72 16.35 -7.41
C GLU A 118 -9.36 15.70 -7.64
N LEU A 119 -8.29 16.50 -7.88
CA LEU A 119 -6.95 15.97 -8.03
C LEU A 119 -6.44 15.38 -6.71
N ARG A 120 -6.64 16.09 -5.61
CA ARG A 120 -6.24 15.63 -4.27
C ARG A 120 -6.92 14.30 -3.90
N ALA A 121 -8.20 14.13 -4.28
CA ALA A 121 -8.93 12.88 -4.10
C ALA A 121 -8.42 11.77 -5.05
N ALA A 122 -8.18 12.09 -6.33
CA ALA A 122 -7.77 11.11 -7.35
C ALA A 122 -6.36 10.56 -7.11
N ARG A 123 -5.46 11.34 -6.49
CA ARG A 123 -4.11 10.92 -6.10
C ARG A 123 -4.11 9.68 -5.19
N VAL A 124 -5.11 9.56 -4.28
CA VAL A 124 -5.33 8.37 -3.46
C VAL A 124 -6.81 8.05 -3.42
N GLY A 125 -7.33 7.53 -4.54
CA GLY A 125 -8.76 7.34 -4.74
C GLY A 125 -9.30 5.94 -4.47
N LEU A 126 -8.47 4.95 -4.13
CA LEU A 126 -8.84 3.55 -3.87
C LEU A 126 -9.63 2.92 -5.04
N GLY A 127 -9.61 3.51 -6.22
CA GLY A 127 -10.47 3.15 -7.34
C GLY A 127 -11.97 3.34 -7.04
N ALA A 128 -12.32 4.25 -6.12
CA ALA A 128 -13.69 4.56 -5.71
C ALA A 128 -14.30 5.75 -6.49
N LEU A 129 -13.49 6.45 -7.27
CA LEU A 129 -13.88 7.66 -8.01
C LEU A 129 -14.11 7.38 -9.49
N GLY A 130 -13.50 6.31 -10.01
CA GLY A 130 -13.51 6.00 -11.44
C GLY A 130 -12.30 5.18 -11.86
N ALA A 131 -12.20 4.93 -13.17
CA ALA A 131 -11.07 4.25 -13.79
C ALA A 131 -10.03 5.27 -14.26
N ILE A 132 -8.82 5.23 -13.67
CA ILE A 132 -7.70 6.08 -14.05
C ILE A 132 -7.10 5.53 -15.36
N SER A 133 -7.33 6.22 -16.47
CA SER A 133 -6.82 5.85 -17.78
C SER A 133 -5.44 6.43 -18.10
N ALA A 134 -5.12 7.61 -17.57
CA ALA A 134 -3.79 8.22 -17.69
C ALA A 134 -3.43 9.03 -16.42
N VAL A 135 -2.13 9.17 -16.19
CA VAL A 135 -1.55 9.94 -15.08
C VAL A 135 -0.46 10.85 -15.64
N THR A 136 -0.47 12.12 -15.25
CA THR A 136 0.66 13.03 -15.45
C THR A 136 1.46 13.09 -14.17
N LEU A 137 2.70 12.61 -14.23
CA LEU A 137 3.62 12.58 -13.11
C LEU A 137 4.69 13.65 -13.28
N ARG A 138 4.97 14.42 -12.24
CA ARG A 138 6.12 15.32 -12.20
C ARG A 138 7.37 14.54 -11.83
N CYS A 139 8.24 14.41 -12.79
CA CYS A 139 9.53 13.73 -12.69
C CYS A 139 10.65 14.69 -12.27
N VAL A 140 11.85 14.18 -12.19
CA VAL A 140 13.10 14.94 -11.98
C VAL A 140 14.13 14.48 -13.03
N PRO A 141 15.23 15.22 -13.24
CA PRO A 141 16.34 14.72 -14.05
C PRO A 141 16.84 13.36 -13.55
N ALA A 142 17.22 12.48 -14.45
CA ALA A 142 17.78 11.16 -14.11
C ALA A 142 18.97 11.29 -13.18
N PHE A 143 19.05 10.42 -12.18
CA PHE A 143 20.12 10.44 -11.19
C PHE A 143 20.55 9.03 -10.79
N THR A 144 21.78 8.94 -10.32
CA THR A 144 22.37 7.74 -9.74
C THR A 144 22.24 7.78 -8.22
N ILE A 145 21.97 6.64 -7.62
CA ILE A 145 21.95 6.43 -6.17
C ILE A 145 23.13 5.59 -5.75
N HIS A 146 23.78 6.00 -4.67
CA HIS A 146 24.69 5.22 -3.87
C HIS A 146 23.96 4.75 -2.61
N ARG A 147 23.80 3.43 -2.45
CA ARG A 147 23.18 2.78 -1.29
C ARG A 147 24.22 2.00 -0.51
N VAL A 148 24.20 2.17 0.81
CA VAL A 148 25.02 1.42 1.76
C VAL A 148 24.09 0.64 2.69
N ASP A 149 24.22 -0.67 2.68
CA ASP A 149 23.51 -1.58 3.57
C ASP A 149 24.45 -1.91 4.75
N ALA A 150 23.98 -1.70 5.97
CA ALA A 150 24.78 -1.94 7.17
C ALA A 150 23.98 -2.63 8.29
N PRO A 151 24.47 -3.76 8.83
CA PRO A 151 23.90 -4.33 10.06
C PRO A 151 24.18 -3.40 11.25
N ARG A 152 23.17 -3.22 12.12
CA ARG A 152 23.27 -2.38 13.33
C ARG A 152 22.56 -3.04 14.50
N ALA A 153 23.09 -2.84 15.71
CA ALA A 153 22.36 -3.15 16.93
C ALA A 153 21.17 -2.19 17.09
N LEU A 154 20.00 -2.71 17.47
CA LEU A 154 18.80 -1.90 17.62
C LEU A 154 18.95 -0.85 18.72
N ASP A 155 19.65 -1.19 19.79
CA ASP A 155 19.89 -0.30 20.93
C ASP A 155 20.79 0.91 20.58
N GLU A 156 21.61 0.79 19.52
CA GLU A 156 22.42 1.88 18.99
C GLU A 156 21.64 2.67 17.92
N LEU A 157 20.72 2.02 17.21
CA LEU A 157 19.95 2.61 16.11
C LEU A 157 18.85 3.53 16.62
N LEU A 158 18.00 3.04 17.55
CA LEU A 158 16.79 3.75 17.94
C LEU A 158 17.05 5.12 18.56
N PRO A 159 18.05 5.33 19.43
CA PRO A 159 18.36 6.66 19.97
C PRO A 159 18.83 7.67 18.92
N ARG A 160 19.28 7.20 17.75
CA ARG A 160 19.79 8.01 16.65
C ARG A 160 18.91 7.98 15.42
N LEU A 161 17.67 7.50 15.55
CA LEU A 161 16.79 7.26 14.42
C LEU A 161 16.58 8.52 13.56
N ASP A 162 16.27 9.66 14.18
CA ASP A 162 16.06 10.91 13.46
C ASP A 162 17.33 11.42 12.77
N GLU A 163 18.48 11.35 13.44
CA GLU A 163 19.78 11.69 12.86
C GLU A 163 20.06 10.84 11.61
N LEU A 164 19.81 9.52 11.67
CA LEU A 164 20.04 8.60 10.58
C LEU A 164 19.08 8.86 9.40
N VAL A 165 17.81 9.14 9.68
CA VAL A 165 16.81 9.47 8.67
C VAL A 165 17.12 10.80 7.98
N ASP A 166 17.43 11.84 8.74
CA ASP A 166 17.64 13.19 8.21
C ASP A 166 19.02 13.38 7.57
N GLY A 167 19.98 12.50 7.93
CA GLY A 167 21.32 12.48 7.34
C GLY A 167 21.40 11.87 5.94
N HIS A 168 20.31 11.26 5.43
CA HIS A 168 20.29 10.58 4.13
C HIS A 168 19.09 11.01 3.30
N ASP A 169 19.18 10.91 1.98
CA ASP A 169 18.02 11.16 1.10
C ASP A 169 16.96 10.08 1.33
N HIS A 170 17.39 8.82 1.40
CA HIS A 170 16.51 7.67 1.66
C HIS A 170 17.12 6.81 2.76
N TRP A 171 16.31 6.43 3.72
CA TRP A 171 16.71 5.55 4.80
C TRP A 171 15.58 4.61 5.19
N GLU A 172 15.90 3.35 5.36
CA GLU A 172 14.97 2.32 5.85
C GLU A 172 15.69 1.29 6.70
N ALA A 173 14.95 0.56 7.53
CA ALA A 173 15.48 -0.52 8.35
C ALA A 173 14.60 -1.76 8.30
N PHE A 174 15.26 -2.92 8.25
CA PHE A 174 14.66 -4.24 8.38
C PHE A 174 15.05 -4.83 9.73
N VAL A 175 14.16 -4.78 10.70
CA VAL A 175 14.40 -5.18 12.09
C VAL A 175 14.02 -6.64 12.28
N LEU A 176 14.96 -7.48 12.72
CA LEU A 176 14.73 -8.89 12.95
C LEU A 176 14.20 -9.11 14.38
N PRO A 177 12.94 -9.62 14.53
CA PRO A 177 12.41 -10.00 15.83
C PRO A 177 13.33 -11.02 16.55
N TYR A 178 13.39 -10.95 17.87
CA TYR A 178 14.23 -11.80 18.74
C TYR A 178 15.74 -11.62 18.62
N ALA A 179 16.23 -10.81 17.68
CA ALA A 179 17.66 -10.62 17.46
C ALA A 179 18.18 -9.26 17.95
N ARG A 180 17.27 -8.29 18.21
CA ARG A 180 17.62 -6.89 18.50
C ARG A 180 18.66 -6.32 17.54
N ALA A 181 18.52 -6.68 16.26
CA ALA A 181 19.39 -6.27 15.17
C ALA A 181 18.55 -5.83 13.97
N ALA A 182 19.08 -4.88 13.23
CA ALA A 182 18.48 -4.36 12.00
C ALA A 182 19.50 -4.34 10.87
N LEU A 183 19.04 -4.57 9.66
CA LEU A 183 19.75 -4.15 8.43
C LEU A 183 19.24 -2.77 8.06
N THR A 184 20.10 -1.76 8.07
CA THR A 184 19.78 -0.41 7.60
C THR A 184 20.23 -0.22 6.17
N LEU A 185 19.40 0.41 5.35
CA LEU A 185 19.69 0.79 3.98
C LEU A 185 19.68 2.32 3.92
N ALA A 186 20.85 2.90 3.78
CA ALA A 186 21.03 4.35 3.66
C ALA A 186 21.43 4.70 2.23
N SER A 187 20.72 5.61 1.59
CA SER A 187 20.91 5.95 0.19
C SER A 187 20.95 7.46 -0.02
N GLY A 188 21.79 7.88 -0.98
CA GLY A 188 21.85 9.28 -1.40
C GLY A 188 22.18 9.40 -2.88
N ARG A 189 21.86 10.55 -3.47
CA ARG A 189 22.25 10.87 -4.86
C ARG A 189 23.76 11.01 -4.96
N THR A 190 24.33 10.53 -6.06
CA THR A 190 25.77 10.56 -6.29
C THR A 190 26.09 10.93 -7.73
N ALA A 191 27.27 11.53 -7.93
CA ALA A 191 27.85 11.78 -9.26
C ALA A 191 28.62 10.56 -9.81
N GLN A 192 28.69 9.45 -9.07
CA GLN A 192 29.35 8.25 -9.55
C GLN A 192 28.58 7.65 -10.73
N GLU A 193 29.33 7.11 -11.71
CA GLU A 193 28.73 6.37 -12.81
C GLU A 193 28.03 5.11 -12.30
N PRO A 194 26.85 4.75 -12.86
CA PRO A 194 26.17 3.51 -12.54
C PRO A 194 27.07 2.29 -12.70
N ARG A 195 27.08 1.43 -11.71
CA ARG A 195 27.81 0.15 -11.72
C ARG A 195 26.83 -0.99 -11.60
N PRO A 196 26.07 -1.30 -12.67
CA PRO A 196 25.07 -2.35 -12.60
C PRO A 196 25.74 -3.67 -12.23
N ARG A 197 25.19 -4.37 -11.26
CA ARG A 197 25.67 -5.70 -10.87
C ARG A 197 25.61 -6.63 -12.07
N ARG A 198 26.63 -7.50 -12.21
CA ARG A 198 26.58 -8.56 -13.23
C ARG A 198 25.32 -9.41 -12.95
N ARG A 199 24.61 -9.76 -14.01
CA ARG A 199 23.35 -10.53 -13.89
C ARG A 199 23.49 -11.80 -13.02
N VAL A 200 24.65 -12.45 -13.06
CA VAL A 200 24.94 -13.65 -12.25
C VAL A 200 25.10 -13.31 -10.76
N GLU A 201 25.77 -12.20 -10.43
CA GLU A 201 25.98 -11.75 -9.05
C GLU A 201 24.67 -11.25 -8.42
N ALA A 202 23.88 -10.48 -9.18
CA ALA A 202 22.54 -10.06 -8.78
C ALA A 202 21.64 -11.27 -8.55
N PHE A 203 21.61 -12.23 -9.48
CA PHE A 203 20.84 -13.46 -9.36
C PHE A 203 21.26 -14.30 -8.14
N ALA A 204 22.56 -14.49 -7.93
CA ALA A 204 23.06 -15.29 -6.80
C ALA A 204 22.73 -14.63 -5.44
N ARG A 205 22.83 -13.32 -5.33
CA ARG A 205 22.54 -12.60 -4.09
C ARG A 205 21.04 -12.48 -3.85
N ASP A 206 20.30 -11.96 -4.82
CA ASP A 206 18.85 -11.73 -4.68
C ASP A 206 18.07 -13.06 -4.56
N LEU A 207 18.46 -14.08 -5.32
CA LEU A 207 17.77 -15.35 -5.33
C LEU A 207 18.19 -16.27 -4.19
N VAL A 208 19.50 -16.40 -3.93
CA VAL A 208 20.03 -17.43 -3.01
C VAL A 208 20.15 -16.90 -1.59
N LEU A 209 20.71 -15.71 -1.37
CA LEU A 209 20.96 -15.22 -0.02
C LEU A 209 19.72 -14.58 0.62
N GLU A 210 19.01 -13.74 -0.11
CA GLU A 210 17.86 -13.01 0.47
C GLU A 210 16.57 -13.84 0.42
N ASN A 211 16.23 -14.40 -0.75
CA ASN A 211 14.97 -15.12 -0.90
C ASN A 211 15.01 -16.57 -0.43
N ALA A 212 16.08 -17.31 -0.72
CA ALA A 212 16.15 -18.73 -0.30
C ALA A 212 16.35 -18.87 1.21
N ALA A 213 17.14 -18.00 1.84
CA ALA A 213 17.32 -18.01 3.29
C ALA A 213 16.01 -17.67 4.02
N LEU A 214 15.30 -16.62 3.58
CA LEU A 214 13.98 -16.27 4.13
C LEU A 214 12.93 -17.36 3.86
N TRP A 215 12.94 -17.96 2.68
CA TRP A 215 12.04 -19.07 2.35
C TRP A 215 12.31 -20.31 3.24
N LEU A 216 13.58 -20.68 3.41
CA LEU A 216 13.97 -21.80 4.26
C LEU A 216 13.60 -21.52 5.72
N ALA A 217 13.94 -20.33 6.22
CA ALA A 217 13.58 -19.88 7.57
C ALA A 217 12.06 -19.93 7.79
N GLY A 218 11.27 -19.46 6.80
CA GLY A 218 9.81 -19.51 6.84
C GLY A 218 9.28 -20.96 6.86
N ARG A 219 9.87 -21.88 6.08
CA ARG A 219 9.47 -23.31 6.10
C ARG A 219 9.83 -23.99 7.41
N VAL A 220 11.03 -23.73 7.93
CA VAL A 220 11.46 -24.22 9.26
C VAL A 220 10.55 -23.67 10.34
N GLY A 221 10.29 -22.36 10.31
CA GLY A 221 9.41 -21.70 11.28
C GLY A 221 7.98 -22.20 11.24
N ARG A 222 7.43 -22.50 10.05
CA ARG A 222 6.10 -23.09 9.89
C ARG A 222 6.02 -24.50 10.48
N ARG A 223 7.08 -25.30 10.35
CA ARG A 223 7.10 -26.69 10.88
C ARG A 223 7.49 -26.74 12.36
N PHE A 224 8.34 -25.82 12.80
CA PHE A 224 8.90 -25.74 14.15
C PHE A 224 8.87 -24.28 14.66
N PRO A 225 7.69 -23.74 15.04
CA PRO A 225 7.55 -22.32 15.43
C PRO A 225 8.51 -21.89 16.55
N GLY A 226 8.79 -22.78 17.49
CA GLY A 226 9.73 -22.54 18.58
C GLY A 226 11.20 -22.34 18.16
N ALA A 227 11.56 -22.70 16.93
CA ALA A 227 12.92 -22.48 16.41
C ALA A 227 13.16 -21.06 15.88
N ILE A 228 12.11 -20.30 15.62
CA ILE A 228 12.20 -18.95 15.00
C ILE A 228 13.15 -18.02 15.77
N PRO A 229 13.12 -17.90 17.10
CA PRO A 229 14.06 -17.03 17.82
C PRO A 229 15.54 -17.37 17.55
N ALA A 230 15.86 -18.65 17.47
CA ALA A 230 17.23 -19.10 17.17
C ALA A 230 17.59 -18.86 15.70
N VAL A 231 16.64 -19.09 14.78
CA VAL A 231 16.83 -18.83 13.35
C VAL A 231 17.07 -17.35 13.10
N ASN A 232 16.25 -16.45 13.66
CA ASN A 232 16.40 -15.01 13.47
C ASN A 232 17.75 -14.50 14.02
N ARG A 233 18.17 -14.95 15.21
CA ARG A 233 19.50 -14.59 15.73
C ARG A 233 20.65 -15.06 14.83
N ARG A 234 20.55 -16.26 14.24
CA ARG A 234 21.55 -16.75 13.30
C ARG A 234 21.54 -15.96 11.98
N LEU A 235 20.36 -15.64 11.47
CA LEU A 235 20.23 -14.80 10.27
C LEU A 235 20.84 -13.42 10.52
N ALA A 236 20.57 -12.79 11.65
CA ALA A 236 21.16 -11.49 12.02
C ALA A 236 22.69 -11.53 12.01
N ALA A 237 23.29 -12.61 12.52
CA ALA A 237 24.74 -12.79 12.54
C ALA A 237 25.36 -13.03 11.15
N LEU A 238 24.57 -13.43 10.16
CA LEU A 238 25.03 -13.68 8.79
C LEU A 238 24.84 -12.47 7.87
N ILE A 239 24.09 -11.46 8.29
CA ILE A 239 23.90 -10.24 7.51
C ILE A 239 25.20 -9.45 7.52
N GLY A 240 25.78 -9.23 6.35
CA GLY A 240 26.96 -8.41 6.15
C GLY A 240 26.64 -7.07 5.48
N PRO A 241 27.60 -6.13 5.50
CA PRO A 241 27.47 -4.87 4.78
C PRO A 241 27.48 -5.07 3.29
N ALA A 242 26.83 -4.15 2.57
CA ALA A 242 26.83 -4.14 1.12
C ALA A 242 26.75 -2.73 0.59
N GLU A 243 27.18 -2.55 -0.66
CA GLU A 243 27.20 -1.28 -1.34
C GLU A 243 26.64 -1.42 -2.76
N HIS A 244 25.91 -0.40 -3.21
CA HIS A 244 25.21 -0.39 -4.48
C HIS A 244 25.27 0.98 -5.12
N VAL A 245 25.67 1.06 -6.39
CA VAL A 245 25.64 2.30 -7.17
C VAL A 245 24.99 1.99 -8.51
N ASP A 246 23.79 2.50 -8.75
CA ASP A 246 23.09 2.31 -10.04
C ASP A 246 22.06 3.43 -10.26
N ALA A 247 21.39 3.41 -11.41
CA ALA A 247 20.26 4.28 -11.71
C ALA A 247 19.17 4.13 -10.64
N SER A 248 18.55 5.24 -10.24
CA SER A 248 17.64 5.32 -9.09
C SER A 248 16.57 4.24 -9.08
N HIS A 249 15.86 4.04 -10.20
CA HIS A 249 14.77 3.05 -10.30
C HIS A 249 15.24 1.61 -10.11
N ARG A 250 16.53 1.29 -10.37
CA ARG A 250 17.10 -0.04 -10.16
C ARG A 250 17.59 -0.26 -8.73
N VAL A 251 17.95 0.82 -8.03
CA VAL A 251 18.33 0.73 -6.61
C VAL A 251 17.13 0.61 -5.69
N TYR A 252 16.03 1.29 -6.01
CA TYR A 252 14.81 1.20 -5.22
C TYR A 252 14.15 -0.18 -5.29
N ALA A 253 14.13 -0.80 -6.49
CA ALA A 253 13.40 -2.03 -6.73
C ALA A 253 14.10 -3.25 -6.16
N ASN A 254 13.39 -4.05 -5.36
CA ASN A 254 13.84 -5.31 -4.82
C ASN A 254 12.95 -6.46 -5.31
N ARG A 255 13.55 -7.55 -5.81
CA ARG A 255 12.80 -8.75 -6.21
C ARG A 255 12.43 -9.60 -5.00
N ARG A 256 11.15 -9.60 -4.63
CA ARG A 256 10.62 -10.43 -3.55
C ARG A 256 9.97 -11.70 -4.13
N LEU A 257 10.60 -12.86 -3.93
CA LEU A 257 10.13 -14.16 -4.42
C LEU A 257 9.42 -14.97 -3.34
N VAL A 258 9.62 -14.64 -2.07
CA VAL A 258 8.98 -15.34 -0.96
C VAL A 258 7.55 -14.83 -0.79
N ARG A 259 6.59 -15.74 -0.69
CA ARG A 259 5.18 -15.39 -0.48
C ARG A 259 4.88 -15.18 1.00
N PHE A 260 4.30 -14.04 1.32
CA PHE A 260 3.91 -13.63 2.66
C PHE A 260 2.54 -12.94 2.64
N THR A 261 2.01 -12.64 3.81
CA THR A 261 0.93 -11.67 4.02
C THR A 261 1.47 -10.51 4.84
N GLU A 262 0.92 -9.32 4.65
CA GLU A 262 1.50 -8.09 5.15
C GLU A 262 0.43 -7.15 5.69
N MET A 263 0.76 -6.48 6.79
CA MET A 263 0.07 -5.35 7.38
C MET A 263 1.06 -4.20 7.52
N GLU A 264 0.62 -2.98 7.23
CA GLU A 264 1.45 -1.79 7.36
C GLU A 264 0.62 -0.63 7.87
N TYR A 265 1.19 0.14 8.80
CA TYR A 265 0.57 1.31 9.38
C TYR A 265 1.47 2.53 9.30
N ALA A 266 0.87 3.67 9.00
CA ALA A 266 1.43 5.00 9.01
C ALA A 266 1.08 5.68 10.34
N ILE A 267 2.09 6.05 11.13
CA ILE A 267 1.95 6.77 12.40
C ILE A 267 2.74 8.07 12.35
N PRO A 268 2.49 9.05 13.24
CA PRO A 268 3.37 10.22 13.32
C PRO A 268 4.82 9.80 13.57
N ARG A 269 5.78 10.43 12.86
CA ARG A 269 7.21 10.07 12.89
C ARG A 269 7.79 10.03 14.29
N ASP A 270 7.39 10.95 15.16
CA ASP A 270 7.92 11.09 16.52
C ASP A 270 7.71 9.85 17.39
N TYR A 271 6.76 9.00 17.05
CA TYR A 271 6.46 7.76 17.77
C TYR A 271 7.09 6.51 17.16
N ALA A 272 7.92 6.66 16.12
CA ALA A 272 8.46 5.52 15.36
C ALA A 272 9.24 4.53 16.23
N ALA A 273 10.17 5.02 17.03
CA ALA A 273 11.01 4.18 17.92
C ALA A 273 10.17 3.49 19.00
N GLU A 274 9.28 4.24 19.67
CA GLU A 274 8.41 3.70 20.72
C GLU A 274 7.46 2.63 20.17
N ALA A 275 6.79 2.90 19.05
CA ALA A 275 5.86 1.96 18.43
C ALA A 275 6.56 0.67 17.98
N LEU A 276 7.76 0.78 17.40
CA LEU A 276 8.57 -0.37 17.02
C LEU A 276 8.95 -1.23 18.24
N GLU A 277 9.42 -0.62 19.33
CA GLU A 277 9.73 -1.34 20.58
C GLU A 277 8.49 -2.04 21.16
N ARG A 278 7.32 -1.40 21.10
CA ARG A 278 6.06 -2.02 21.55
C ARG A 278 5.69 -3.23 20.69
N VAL A 279 5.91 -3.18 19.37
CA VAL A 279 5.67 -4.31 18.46
C VAL A 279 6.65 -5.45 18.78
N LEU A 280 7.93 -5.17 18.97
CA LEU A 280 8.91 -6.18 19.35
C LEU A 280 8.58 -6.82 20.70
N ALA A 281 8.24 -6.01 21.70
CA ALA A 281 7.81 -6.49 23.01
C ALA A 281 6.53 -7.34 22.95
N LEU A 282 5.57 -7.01 22.06
CA LEU A 282 4.39 -7.86 21.81
C LEU A 282 4.80 -9.24 21.32
N ILE A 283 5.71 -9.29 20.31
CA ILE A 283 6.19 -10.53 19.70
C ILE A 283 6.88 -11.41 20.76
N GLU A 284 7.76 -10.82 21.56
CA GLU A 284 8.54 -11.53 22.58
C GLU A 284 7.66 -12.01 23.75
N ARG A 285 6.83 -11.13 24.32
CA ARG A 285 5.95 -11.49 25.46
C ARG A 285 4.97 -12.59 25.10
N ARG A 286 4.38 -12.54 23.88
CA ARG A 286 3.43 -13.56 23.41
C ARG A 286 4.11 -14.74 22.72
N ARG A 287 5.45 -14.73 22.58
CA ARG A 287 6.23 -15.74 21.86
C ARG A 287 5.69 -16.02 20.47
N LEU A 288 5.31 -14.94 19.75
CA LEU A 288 4.72 -15.07 18.42
C LEU A 288 5.74 -15.60 17.41
N PRO A 289 5.38 -16.54 16.55
CA PRO A 289 6.30 -17.15 15.58
C PRO A 289 6.54 -16.24 14.37
N VAL A 290 7.18 -15.09 14.57
CA VAL A 290 7.47 -14.10 13.54
C VAL A 290 8.90 -14.28 13.03
N GLY A 291 9.03 -14.84 11.82
CA GLY A 291 10.32 -15.11 11.17
C GLY A 291 10.74 -14.04 10.16
N PHE A 292 9.84 -13.13 9.78
CA PHE A 292 10.13 -12.04 8.84
C PHE A 292 10.60 -10.78 9.57
N PRO A 293 11.43 -9.95 8.92
CA PRO A 293 11.77 -8.65 9.47
C PRO A 293 10.55 -7.72 9.51
N ILE A 294 10.58 -6.77 10.44
CA ILE A 294 9.70 -5.61 10.49
C ILE A 294 10.37 -4.50 9.69
N GLU A 295 9.66 -3.90 8.75
CA GLU A 295 10.18 -2.76 8.01
C GLU A 295 9.82 -1.45 8.71
N LEU A 296 10.79 -0.56 8.78
CA LEU A 296 10.62 0.82 9.26
C LEU A 296 11.05 1.77 8.15
N ARG A 297 10.13 2.61 7.69
CA ARG A 297 10.35 3.61 6.66
C ARG A 297 9.80 4.97 7.10
N MET A 298 10.30 6.04 6.48
CA MET A 298 9.83 7.40 6.74
C MET A 298 9.38 8.07 5.45
N ALA A 299 8.40 8.97 5.55
CA ALA A 299 8.00 9.85 4.47
C ALA A 299 7.64 11.24 5.00
N ALA A 300 7.81 12.24 4.14
CA ALA A 300 7.28 13.58 4.36
C ALA A 300 5.76 13.58 4.28
N GLU A 301 5.16 14.64 4.81
CA GLU A 301 3.73 14.91 4.63
C GLU A 301 3.36 15.15 3.16
N ASP A 302 2.11 14.90 2.84
CA ASP A 302 1.49 15.26 1.57
C ASP A 302 0.06 15.80 1.77
N ASP A 303 -0.62 16.18 0.67
CA ASP A 303 -1.92 16.84 0.69
C ASP A 303 -3.06 16.00 0.07
N ALA A 304 -2.80 14.76 -0.38
CA ALA A 304 -3.86 13.92 -0.95
C ALA A 304 -4.87 13.50 0.12
N LEU A 305 -6.17 13.61 -0.17
CA LEU A 305 -7.23 13.58 0.85
C LEU A 305 -7.24 12.29 1.70
N LEU A 306 -6.96 11.14 1.09
CA LEU A 306 -6.86 9.84 1.78
C LEU A 306 -5.42 9.31 1.86
N SER A 307 -4.41 10.17 1.71
CA SER A 307 -3.05 9.76 1.92
C SER A 307 -2.80 9.36 3.37
N THR A 308 -2.04 8.30 3.55
CA THR A 308 -1.61 7.86 4.88
C THR A 308 -0.68 8.85 5.55
N ALA A 309 0.03 9.69 4.75
CA ALA A 309 0.91 10.76 5.21
C ALA A 309 0.25 12.16 5.15
N HIS A 310 -1.06 12.24 4.92
CA HIS A 310 -1.74 13.54 4.83
C HIS A 310 -1.49 14.40 6.08
N GLY A 311 -0.87 15.59 5.86
CA GLY A 311 -0.68 16.63 6.87
C GLY A 311 0.23 16.26 8.04
N ARG A 312 1.09 15.24 7.91
CA ARG A 312 2.05 14.87 8.96
C ARG A 312 3.26 14.10 8.42
N ALA A 313 4.45 14.41 8.94
CA ALA A 313 5.62 13.55 8.78
C ALA A 313 5.32 12.16 9.36
N THR A 314 5.63 11.12 8.62
CA THR A 314 5.08 9.79 8.86
C THR A 314 6.18 8.74 8.96
N ALA A 315 6.03 7.84 9.94
CA ALA A 315 6.74 6.57 10.00
C ALA A 315 5.80 5.44 9.57
N TYR A 316 6.29 4.57 8.71
CA TYR A 316 5.61 3.34 8.28
C TYR A 316 6.24 2.15 9.00
N ILE A 317 5.41 1.35 9.65
CA ILE A 317 5.81 0.08 10.26
C ILE A 317 5.06 -1.03 9.54
N ALA A 318 5.81 -1.82 8.76
CA ALA A 318 5.28 -2.96 8.04
C ALA A 318 5.66 -4.28 8.71
N VAL A 319 4.69 -5.15 8.90
CA VAL A 319 4.83 -6.45 9.55
C VAL A 319 4.37 -7.56 8.61
N HIS A 320 5.13 -8.64 8.60
CA HIS A 320 4.97 -9.71 7.63
C HIS A 320 4.79 -11.06 8.32
N GLN A 321 4.03 -11.96 7.69
CA GLN A 321 3.96 -13.34 8.10
C GLN A 321 4.09 -14.28 6.92
N PHE A 322 4.86 -15.36 7.07
CA PHE A 322 5.07 -16.35 6.03
C PHE A 322 3.74 -17.03 5.63
N ARG A 323 3.55 -17.23 4.34
CA ARG A 323 2.30 -17.82 3.82
C ARG A 323 2.02 -19.18 4.43
N GLY A 324 0.80 -19.33 4.98
CA GLY A 324 0.33 -20.54 5.64
C GLY A 324 0.70 -20.66 7.12
N MET A 325 1.25 -19.60 7.72
CA MET A 325 1.32 -19.44 9.16
C MET A 325 0.17 -18.57 9.65
N ASP A 326 -0.24 -18.76 10.91
CA ASP A 326 -1.24 -17.89 11.54
C ASP A 326 -0.68 -16.46 11.69
N PHE A 327 -1.47 -15.47 11.29
CA PHE A 327 -1.14 -14.05 11.38
C PHE A 327 -2.16 -13.25 12.19
N GLU A 328 -3.36 -13.80 12.44
CA GLU A 328 -4.47 -13.04 13.02
C GLU A 328 -4.12 -12.44 14.38
N SER A 329 -3.62 -13.24 15.30
CA SER A 329 -3.27 -12.78 16.65
C SER A 329 -2.13 -11.76 16.65
N TYR A 330 -1.19 -11.92 15.71
CA TYR A 330 -0.08 -10.99 15.49
C TYR A 330 -0.57 -9.66 14.94
N PHE A 331 -1.30 -9.69 13.83
CA PHE A 331 -1.75 -8.47 13.15
C PHE A 331 -2.75 -7.69 13.98
N ARG A 332 -3.68 -8.35 14.67
CA ARG A 332 -4.58 -7.65 15.62
C ARG A 332 -3.84 -7.01 16.78
N GLY A 333 -2.80 -7.66 17.29
CA GLY A 333 -1.96 -7.07 18.34
C GLY A 333 -1.17 -5.86 17.85
N VAL A 334 -0.64 -5.91 16.63
CA VAL A 334 0.05 -4.76 16.01
C VAL A 334 -0.94 -3.64 15.72
N GLU A 335 -2.10 -3.92 15.12
CA GLU A 335 -3.12 -2.90 14.84
C GLU A 335 -3.54 -2.18 16.12
N ALA A 336 -3.74 -2.90 17.23
CA ALA A 336 -4.08 -2.28 18.51
C ALA A 336 -2.98 -1.32 19.02
N ILE A 337 -1.70 -1.64 18.78
CA ILE A 337 -0.60 -0.72 19.10
C ILE A 337 -0.66 0.52 18.20
N MET A 338 -0.89 0.33 16.89
CA MET A 338 -0.95 1.44 15.94
C MET A 338 -2.15 2.36 16.19
N ASP A 339 -3.25 1.81 16.69
CA ASP A 339 -4.45 2.56 17.05
C ASP A 339 -4.18 3.61 18.14
N ASP A 340 -3.30 3.31 19.10
CA ASP A 340 -2.90 4.26 20.16
C ASP A 340 -2.23 5.53 19.62
N TYR A 341 -1.64 5.46 18.41
CA TYR A 341 -0.98 6.57 17.72
C TYR A 341 -1.83 7.21 16.62
N GLY A 342 -3.13 6.88 16.54
CA GLY A 342 -3.98 7.33 15.43
C GLY A 342 -3.47 6.82 14.08
N GLY A 343 -2.98 5.59 14.05
CA GLY A 343 -2.36 4.96 12.90
C GLY A 343 -3.32 4.83 11.72
N ARG A 344 -2.83 5.12 10.50
CA ARG A 344 -3.56 4.98 9.24
C ARG A 344 -3.04 3.75 8.51
N PRO A 345 -3.89 2.75 8.20
CA PRO A 345 -3.43 1.56 7.48
C PRO A 345 -3.07 1.90 6.03
N HIS A 346 -2.04 1.24 5.50
CA HIS A 346 -1.78 1.27 4.06
C HIS A 346 -2.93 0.57 3.33
N TRP A 347 -3.57 1.26 2.39
CA TRP A 347 -4.81 0.82 1.74
C TRP A 347 -4.72 -0.51 0.99
N GLY A 348 -3.54 -0.85 0.48
CA GLY A 348 -3.28 -2.13 -0.20
C GLY A 348 -2.88 -3.28 0.72
N LYS A 349 -2.69 -3.04 2.02
CA LYS A 349 -2.23 -4.03 3.00
C LYS A 349 -3.38 -4.49 3.88
N ARG A 350 -3.18 -5.57 4.66
CA ARG A 350 -4.22 -6.07 5.57
C ARG A 350 -4.44 -5.13 6.74
N HIS A 351 -5.70 -4.94 7.10
CA HIS A 351 -6.15 -4.23 8.29
C HIS A 351 -7.59 -4.60 8.62
N TYR A 352 -8.02 -4.36 9.87
CA TYR A 352 -9.36 -4.69 10.34
C TYR A 352 -10.25 -3.45 10.52
N GLN A 353 -9.75 -2.28 10.13
CA GLN A 353 -10.44 -0.99 10.25
C GLN A 353 -11.68 -0.91 9.37
N SER A 354 -12.62 -0.07 9.78
CA SER A 354 -13.87 0.26 9.10
C SER A 354 -13.98 1.77 8.86
N ALA A 355 -14.98 2.20 8.09
CA ALA A 355 -15.24 3.62 7.87
C ALA A 355 -15.40 4.40 9.19
N THR A 356 -16.06 3.82 10.18
CA THR A 356 -16.27 4.45 11.50
C THR A 356 -14.96 4.70 12.24
N THR A 357 -14.01 3.78 12.16
CA THR A 357 -12.70 3.91 12.83
C THR A 357 -11.71 4.73 12.02
N LEU A 358 -11.87 4.78 10.68
CA LEU A 358 -10.98 5.52 9.78
C LEU A 358 -11.36 7.00 9.65
N ALA A 359 -12.65 7.34 9.61
CA ALA A 359 -13.10 8.72 9.43
C ALA A 359 -12.40 9.74 10.35
N PRO A 360 -12.27 9.50 11.67
CA PRO A 360 -11.60 10.46 12.55
C PRO A 360 -10.09 10.58 12.35
N ARG A 361 -9.47 9.67 11.57
CA ARG A 361 -8.02 9.67 11.31
C ARG A 361 -7.63 10.43 10.05
N TYR A 362 -8.58 10.76 9.17
CA TYR A 362 -8.37 11.48 7.92
C TYR A 362 -9.07 12.84 7.97
N PRO A 363 -8.35 13.96 8.13
CA PRO A 363 -8.94 15.28 8.30
C PRO A 363 -9.86 15.71 7.15
N GLU A 364 -9.56 15.25 5.93
CA GLU A 364 -10.28 15.62 4.71
C GLU A 364 -11.30 14.54 4.27
N TRP A 365 -11.76 13.70 5.20
CA TRP A 365 -12.66 12.59 4.94
C TRP A 365 -13.92 13.01 4.20
N GLU A 366 -14.62 14.04 4.68
CA GLU A 366 -15.86 14.51 4.07
C GLU A 366 -15.64 15.08 2.66
N ARG A 367 -14.54 15.82 2.45
CA ARG A 367 -14.18 16.31 1.10
C ARG A 367 -13.97 15.19 0.11
N PHE A 368 -13.31 14.11 0.53
CA PHE A 368 -13.19 12.93 -0.32
C PHE A 368 -14.56 12.37 -0.69
N HIS A 369 -15.47 12.27 0.28
CA HIS A 369 -16.82 11.76 0.04
C HIS A 369 -17.67 12.68 -0.84
N GLU A 370 -17.49 13.98 -0.79
CA GLU A 370 -18.12 14.93 -1.72
C GLU A 370 -17.67 14.67 -3.17
N VAL A 371 -16.36 14.53 -3.40
CA VAL A 371 -15.82 14.17 -4.71
C VAL A 371 -16.34 12.82 -5.16
N ARG A 372 -16.34 11.82 -4.27
CA ARG A 372 -16.85 10.48 -4.57
C ARG A 372 -18.31 10.49 -5.00
N ARG A 373 -19.18 11.19 -4.28
CA ARG A 373 -20.61 11.33 -4.64
C ARG A 373 -20.83 12.00 -5.99
N ARG A 374 -19.96 12.94 -6.37
CA ARG A 374 -20.05 13.63 -7.64
C ARG A 374 -19.61 12.76 -8.81
N LEU A 375 -18.51 12.02 -8.68
CA LEU A 375 -17.94 11.20 -9.75
C LEU A 375 -18.57 9.81 -9.86
N ASP A 376 -19.09 9.26 -8.78
CA ASP A 376 -19.78 7.95 -8.77
C ASP A 376 -21.05 7.97 -7.91
N PRO A 377 -22.06 8.79 -8.29
CA PRO A 377 -23.30 8.92 -7.50
C PRO A 377 -24.10 7.62 -7.38
N ALA A 378 -23.92 6.71 -8.33
CA ALA A 378 -24.61 5.41 -8.35
C ALA A 378 -23.82 4.30 -7.63
N GLY A 379 -22.63 4.57 -7.10
CA GLY A 379 -21.80 3.58 -6.43
C GLY A 379 -21.35 2.43 -7.34
N ARG A 380 -21.13 2.68 -8.62
CA ARG A 380 -20.72 1.66 -9.59
C ARG A 380 -19.34 1.08 -9.30
N PHE A 381 -18.44 1.89 -8.72
CA PHE A 381 -17.11 1.47 -8.29
C PHE A 381 -17.07 0.90 -6.87
N GLU A 382 -18.21 0.70 -6.21
CA GLU A 382 -18.27 0.05 -4.91
C GLU A 382 -18.00 -1.46 -4.99
N ASN A 383 -17.40 -1.98 -3.91
CA ASN A 383 -17.36 -3.39 -3.54
C ASN A 383 -17.44 -3.51 -2.00
N ASP A 384 -17.41 -4.73 -1.49
CA ASP A 384 -17.55 -4.96 -0.04
C ASP A 384 -16.37 -4.36 0.76
N TYR A 385 -15.15 -4.38 0.18
CA TYR A 385 -14.00 -3.73 0.80
C TYR A 385 -14.23 -2.23 0.95
N LEU A 386 -14.60 -1.52 -0.13
CA LEU A 386 -14.84 -0.08 -0.09
C LEU A 386 -16.01 0.30 0.83
N ARG A 387 -17.07 -0.52 0.86
CA ARG A 387 -18.17 -0.31 1.84
C ARG A 387 -17.70 -0.42 3.27
N ARG A 388 -16.81 -1.37 3.55
CA ARG A 388 -16.23 -1.52 4.89
C ARG A 388 -15.37 -0.32 5.28
N VAL A 389 -14.48 0.13 4.37
CA VAL A 389 -13.44 1.13 4.69
C VAL A 389 -13.84 2.58 4.45
N LEU A 390 -14.78 2.84 3.53
CA LEU A 390 -15.27 4.18 3.20
C LEU A 390 -16.75 4.38 3.56
N GLY A 391 -17.49 3.31 3.83
CA GLY A 391 -18.95 3.36 3.87
C GLY A 391 -19.58 3.36 2.47
N PRO A 392 -20.91 3.18 2.40
CA PRO A 392 -21.64 3.24 1.13
C PRO A 392 -21.61 4.67 0.55
N VAL A 393 -21.69 4.77 -0.78
CA VAL A 393 -22.04 6.05 -1.41
C VAL A 393 -23.47 6.35 -0.99
N ALA A 394 -23.69 7.39 -0.16
CA ALA A 394 -25.03 7.83 0.15
C ALA A 394 -25.70 8.28 -1.17
N GLY A 395 -26.73 7.55 -1.59
CA GLY A 395 -27.56 7.99 -2.72
C GLY A 395 -28.14 9.38 -2.44
N PRO A 396 -28.58 10.14 -3.46
CA PRO A 396 -29.24 11.40 -3.24
C PRO A 396 -30.35 11.16 -2.21
N VAL A 397 -30.36 11.98 -1.16
CA VAL A 397 -31.41 11.95 -0.14
C VAL A 397 -32.72 12.14 -0.90
N ALA A 398 -33.50 11.06 -1.07
CA ALA A 398 -34.84 11.18 -1.57
C ALA A 398 -35.54 12.14 -0.63
N GLN A 399 -35.91 13.31 -1.12
CA GLN A 399 -36.77 14.22 -0.36
C GLN A 399 -38.01 13.41 0.02
N VAL A 400 -38.13 13.12 1.30
CA VAL A 400 -39.34 12.53 1.87
C VAL A 400 -40.42 13.58 1.66
N GLY A 401 -41.11 13.49 0.53
CA GLY A 401 -42.35 14.22 0.28
C GLY A 401 -43.33 13.81 1.39
N SER A 402 -43.78 14.80 2.14
CA SER A 402 -44.83 14.67 3.14
C SER A 402 -46.10 14.08 2.48
N SER A 403 -46.27 12.78 2.50
CA SER A 403 -47.51 12.14 2.13
C SER A 403 -48.38 12.03 3.38
N ARG A 404 -49.50 12.77 3.34
CA ARG A 404 -50.61 12.74 4.29
C ARG A 404 -51.05 11.31 4.54
N SER A 405 -51.17 10.99 5.82
CA SER A 405 -51.83 9.79 6.32
C SER A 405 -53.26 9.66 5.78
N THR A 406 -53.51 8.60 5.06
CA THR A 406 -54.88 8.10 4.85
C THR A 406 -54.99 6.76 5.55
N VAL A 407 -55.75 6.77 6.60
CA VAL A 407 -56.20 5.57 7.34
C VAL A 407 -57.10 4.77 6.44
N VAL A 408 -56.78 3.53 6.15
CA VAL A 408 -57.75 2.55 5.61
C VAL A 408 -57.72 1.31 6.48
N THR A 409 -58.89 1.03 7.01
CA THR A 409 -59.28 -0.08 7.86
C THR A 409 -59.24 -1.42 7.13
N ARG A 410 -58.85 -2.47 7.89
CA ARG A 410 -58.88 -3.89 7.47
C ARG A 410 -60.30 -4.41 7.19
N PRO A 411 -60.39 -5.51 6.42
CA PRO A 411 -61.06 -6.69 6.96
C PRO A 411 -60.25 -7.98 6.81
N SER A 412 -60.66 -8.89 7.64
CA SER A 412 -60.11 -10.16 8.11
C SER A 412 -60.31 -11.33 7.16
N SER A 413 -59.42 -12.36 7.40
CA SER A 413 -59.59 -13.80 7.24
C SER A 413 -59.42 -14.42 5.84
N VAL A 414 -58.52 -15.43 5.71
CA VAL A 414 -58.88 -16.86 5.67
C VAL A 414 -57.61 -17.73 5.65
N ARG A 415 -57.67 -18.82 6.45
CA ARG A 415 -56.67 -19.90 6.57
C ARG A 415 -56.62 -20.76 5.31
N THR A 416 -55.48 -21.42 5.01
CA THR A 416 -55.39 -22.89 5.00
C THR A 416 -53.98 -23.41 4.60
N ARG A 417 -53.45 -24.20 5.49
CA ARG A 417 -52.82 -25.54 5.41
C ARG A 417 -51.54 -25.82 4.62
N ALA A 418 -50.67 -26.35 5.41
CA ALA A 418 -49.43 -27.06 5.17
C ALA A 418 -49.52 -28.29 4.25
N ARG A 419 -48.44 -28.66 3.61
CA ARG A 419 -47.95 -30.04 3.53
C ARG A 419 -46.42 -30.15 3.38
N SER A 420 -45.88 -30.94 4.23
CA SER A 420 -44.52 -31.44 4.36
C SER A 420 -44.10 -32.44 3.26
N ARG A 421 -42.80 -32.52 3.00
CA ARG A 421 -41.95 -33.74 2.74
C ARG A 421 -40.55 -33.22 2.44
N GLY A 422 -39.65 -33.56 3.11
CA GLY A 422 -38.59 -34.23 3.68
C GLY A 422 -37.87 -35.25 2.75
N PRO A 423 -36.67 -35.73 3.14
CA PRO A 423 -35.40 -35.42 2.46
C PRO A 423 -34.79 -36.64 1.73
N SER A 424 -33.68 -36.46 0.93
CA SER A 424 -32.85 -37.59 0.41
C SER A 424 -31.42 -37.07 0.12
N THR A 425 -30.52 -37.39 0.94
CA THR A 425 -29.25 -38.17 0.93
C THR A 425 -28.53 -38.36 -0.41
N ARG A 426 -27.32 -37.78 -0.43
CA ARG A 426 -25.97 -38.29 -0.81
C ARG A 426 -25.80 -39.19 -2.06
N PRO A 427 -24.58 -39.35 -2.62
CA PRO A 427 -23.24 -39.15 -2.02
C PRO A 427 -22.47 -37.90 -2.52
#